data_8900ffd9ee93fe92591bf909ce9fc7a6
#
_entry.id   8900ffd9ee93fe92591bf909ce9fc7a6
#
_cell.length_a   1.000
_cell.length_b   1.000
_cell.length_c   1.000
_cell.angle_alpha   90.00
_cell.angle_beta   90.00
_cell.angle_gamma   90.00
#
_symmetry.space_group_name_H-M   'P 1'
#
loop_
_entity.id
_entity.type
_entity.pdbx_description
1 polymer ?
#
loop_
_entity_poly.entity_id
_entity_poly.type
_entity_poly.pdbx_seq_one_letter_code
_entity_poly.pdbx_strand_id
1 'polypeptide(L)'
;MQDISLHIGEGELFGLIGPDGAGKTSLFRILTTLLLADSGTASVCGLDVVRDYKEIRWRVGYMPGRFSLYQDLTVEENLNFFATVFNTTVRENYDLIRDIYVQIEPFKKRKAGKLSGGMKQKLALSCALIHRPDVLFLDEPTTGVDPVSRVEFWDMLDRLKRQGITIRVSTPYMDEASRCDRIALMRGGRCLSVDTPEGIRSTFDNYLYAVRSASMYKLLLDLRTYPDADSCFSFGDAHHFSISRGVVDREGETAFRNRLHAFLEAKGHTKIGIERVKPGIEDCFMALENMKDPVLSSDDGSRALKVPSEVRKAVREL
;
A
#
# COMPACT_ATOMS: atom_id res chain seq x y z
N MET A 1 12.21 -3.51 -12.25
CA MET A 1 12.36 -4.19 -10.95
C MET A 1 13.73 -4.84 -10.92
N GLN A 2 14.36 -4.92 -9.76
CA GLN A 2 15.71 -5.48 -9.62
C GLN A 2 15.78 -6.36 -8.37
N ASP A 3 16.30 -7.58 -8.56
CA ASP A 3 16.65 -8.51 -7.47
C ASP A 3 15.54 -8.76 -6.44
N ILE A 4 14.32 -9.05 -6.93
CA ILE A 4 13.20 -9.39 -6.06
C ILE A 4 13.17 -10.91 -5.88
N SER A 5 13.36 -11.36 -4.64
CA SER A 5 13.18 -12.75 -4.22
C SER A 5 12.13 -12.81 -3.13
N LEU A 6 10.99 -13.46 -3.42
CA LEU A 6 9.85 -13.57 -2.52
C LEU A 6 9.35 -15.01 -2.50
N HIS A 7 9.00 -15.49 -1.32
CA HIS A 7 8.23 -16.71 -1.14
C HIS A 7 6.97 -16.42 -0.35
N ILE A 8 5.81 -16.84 -0.88
CA ILE A 8 4.52 -16.56 -0.30
C ILE A 8 3.74 -17.87 -0.19
N GLY A 9 3.24 -18.18 1.02
CA GLY A 9 2.55 -19.41 1.35
C GLY A 9 1.12 -19.50 0.79
N GLU A 10 0.58 -20.72 0.78
CA GLU A 10 -0.84 -20.95 0.49
C GLU A 10 -1.72 -20.46 1.64
N GLY A 11 -2.92 -19.97 1.35
CA GLY A 11 -3.85 -19.43 2.34
C GLY A 11 -3.40 -18.13 3.01
N GLU A 12 -2.27 -17.54 2.59
CA GLU A 12 -1.71 -16.31 3.14
C GLU A 12 -2.33 -15.08 2.48
N LEU A 13 -2.68 -14.07 3.27
CA LEU A 13 -2.98 -12.73 2.80
C LEU A 13 -1.68 -11.91 2.84
N PHE A 14 -1.05 -11.76 1.69
CA PHE A 14 0.25 -11.09 1.56
C PHE A 14 0.13 -9.73 0.91
N GLY A 15 0.76 -8.70 1.52
CA GLY A 15 0.74 -7.33 1.04
C GLY A 15 2.03 -6.90 0.34
N LEU A 16 1.93 -6.33 -0.87
CA LEU A 16 2.99 -5.55 -1.50
C LEU A 16 2.74 -4.07 -1.17
N ILE A 17 3.51 -3.51 -0.25
CA ILE A 17 3.31 -2.17 0.29
C ILE A 17 4.39 -1.24 -0.26
N GLY A 18 3.99 -0.07 -0.73
CA GLY A 18 4.96 0.93 -1.21
C GLY A 18 4.30 2.01 -2.06
N PRO A 19 5.00 3.14 -2.29
CA PRO A 19 4.47 4.27 -3.04
C PRO A 19 4.19 3.93 -4.51
N ASP A 20 3.56 4.87 -5.21
CA ASP A 20 3.39 4.76 -6.65
C ASP A 20 4.75 4.66 -7.34
N GLY A 21 4.82 3.83 -8.39
CA GLY A 21 6.08 3.56 -9.09
C GLY A 21 7.04 2.59 -8.38
N ALA A 22 6.71 2.04 -7.20
CA ALA A 22 7.54 1.06 -6.49
C ALA A 22 7.73 -0.28 -7.22
N GLY A 23 6.95 -0.56 -8.27
CA GLY A 23 7.04 -1.79 -9.07
C GLY A 23 5.99 -2.85 -8.72
N LYS A 24 5.06 -2.57 -7.81
CA LYS A 24 4.00 -3.50 -7.34
C LYS A 24 3.18 -4.08 -8.49
N THR A 25 2.58 -3.21 -9.31
CA THR A 25 1.79 -3.59 -10.50
C THR A 25 2.61 -4.40 -11.51
N SER A 26 3.89 -4.05 -11.72
CA SER A 26 4.77 -4.79 -12.66
C SER A 26 5.01 -6.21 -12.16
N LEU A 27 5.24 -6.39 -10.85
CA LEU A 27 5.40 -7.71 -10.24
C LEU A 27 4.11 -8.54 -10.39
N PHE A 28 2.94 -7.96 -10.09
CA PHE A 28 1.66 -8.66 -10.28
C PHE A 28 1.42 -9.06 -11.73
N ARG A 29 1.74 -8.19 -12.69
CA ARG A 29 1.60 -8.52 -14.11
C ARG A 29 2.52 -9.65 -14.55
N ILE A 30 3.72 -9.77 -13.98
CA ILE A 30 4.60 -10.91 -14.25
C ILE A 30 3.99 -12.19 -13.67
N LEU A 31 3.56 -12.17 -12.41
CA LEU A 31 2.97 -13.32 -11.73
C LEU A 31 1.64 -13.76 -12.36
N THR A 32 0.86 -12.84 -12.87
CA THR A 32 -0.40 -13.13 -13.60
C THR A 32 -0.19 -13.37 -15.10
N THR A 33 1.05 -13.53 -15.56
CA THR A 33 1.43 -13.85 -16.94
C THR A 33 1.07 -12.79 -17.98
N LEU A 34 0.90 -11.53 -17.56
CA LEU A 34 0.57 -10.39 -18.43
C LEU A 34 1.81 -9.62 -18.89
N LEU A 35 2.96 -9.87 -18.25
CA LEU A 35 4.24 -9.26 -18.55
C LEU A 35 5.34 -10.32 -18.40
N LEU A 36 6.34 -10.29 -19.28
CA LEU A 36 7.52 -11.13 -19.14
C LEU A 36 8.59 -10.39 -18.33
N ALA A 37 9.30 -11.14 -17.47
CA ALA A 37 10.48 -10.62 -16.81
C ALA A 37 11.68 -10.62 -17.76
N ASP A 38 12.55 -9.62 -17.63
CA ASP A 38 13.80 -9.55 -18.44
C ASP A 38 14.77 -10.66 -18.02
N SER A 39 14.75 -11.05 -16.73
CA SER A 39 15.59 -12.10 -16.17
C SER A 39 14.99 -12.67 -14.89
N GLY A 40 15.51 -13.80 -14.42
CA GLY A 40 15.01 -14.49 -13.24
C GLY A 40 13.91 -15.50 -13.55
N THR A 41 13.33 -16.07 -12.50
CA THR A 41 12.27 -17.08 -12.57
C THR A 41 11.15 -16.73 -11.62
N ALA A 42 9.92 -17.07 -11.98
CA ALA A 42 8.77 -16.92 -11.10
C ALA A 42 7.81 -18.11 -11.29
N SER A 43 7.15 -18.49 -10.20
CA SER A 43 6.12 -19.51 -10.24
C SER A 43 4.89 -19.10 -9.44
N VAL A 44 3.73 -19.59 -9.86
CA VAL A 44 2.44 -19.41 -9.17
C VAL A 44 1.76 -20.78 -9.09
N CYS A 45 1.36 -21.20 -7.90
CA CYS A 45 0.81 -22.54 -7.65
C CYS A 45 1.74 -23.67 -8.15
N GLY A 46 3.08 -23.48 -8.02
CA GLY A 46 4.09 -24.44 -8.52
C GLY A 46 4.31 -24.43 -10.04
N LEU A 47 3.58 -23.61 -10.79
CA LEU A 47 3.63 -23.50 -12.24
C LEU A 47 4.53 -22.35 -12.68
N ASP A 48 5.37 -22.55 -13.70
CA ASP A 48 6.26 -21.53 -14.26
C ASP A 48 5.47 -20.47 -15.04
N VAL A 49 5.67 -19.19 -14.72
CA VAL A 49 4.88 -18.08 -15.32
C VAL A 49 5.06 -17.92 -16.82
N VAL A 50 6.13 -18.49 -17.42
CA VAL A 50 6.41 -18.41 -18.83
C VAL A 50 5.90 -19.67 -19.57
N ARG A 51 6.19 -20.85 -19.02
CA ARG A 51 5.87 -22.13 -19.68
C ARG A 51 4.41 -22.50 -19.51
N ASP A 52 3.88 -22.30 -18.28
CA ASP A 52 2.57 -22.81 -17.86
C ASP A 52 1.51 -21.68 -17.83
N TYR A 53 1.74 -20.56 -18.55
CA TYR A 53 0.92 -19.35 -18.46
C TYR A 53 -0.58 -19.59 -18.70
N LYS A 54 -0.95 -20.57 -19.56
CA LYS A 54 -2.35 -20.89 -19.82
C LYS A 54 -3.02 -21.47 -18.57
N GLU A 55 -2.35 -22.42 -17.90
CA GLU A 55 -2.87 -23.06 -16.70
C GLU A 55 -2.95 -22.07 -15.54
N ILE A 56 -1.92 -21.21 -15.36
CA ILE A 56 -1.94 -20.16 -14.35
C ILE A 56 -3.16 -19.25 -14.52
N ARG A 57 -3.50 -18.84 -15.76
CA ARG A 57 -4.65 -17.97 -16.02
C ARG A 57 -6.00 -18.59 -15.63
N TRP A 58 -6.11 -19.90 -15.58
CA TRP A 58 -7.30 -20.60 -15.07
C TRP A 58 -7.35 -20.66 -13.55
N ARG A 59 -6.19 -20.61 -12.89
CA ARG A 59 -6.06 -20.73 -11.42
C ARG A 59 -6.01 -19.40 -10.70
N VAL A 60 -5.82 -18.28 -11.40
CA VAL A 60 -5.66 -16.97 -10.77
C VAL A 60 -6.85 -16.05 -11.06
N GLY A 61 -7.31 -15.36 -10.03
CA GLY A 61 -8.16 -14.19 -10.19
C GLY A 61 -7.29 -12.94 -10.18
N TYR A 62 -7.50 -12.01 -11.10
CA TYR A 62 -6.77 -10.75 -11.16
C TYR A 62 -7.71 -9.56 -11.23
N MET A 63 -7.56 -8.66 -10.29
CA MET A 63 -8.25 -7.37 -10.25
C MET A 63 -7.22 -6.26 -10.43
N PRO A 64 -7.14 -5.62 -11.60
CA PRO A 64 -6.21 -4.53 -11.86
C PRO A 64 -6.64 -3.24 -11.15
N GLY A 65 -5.67 -2.37 -10.82
CA GLY A 65 -5.91 -1.12 -10.08
C GLY A 65 -6.79 -0.10 -10.81
N ARG A 66 -6.91 -0.22 -12.13
CA ARG A 66 -7.90 0.56 -12.89
C ARG A 66 -9.12 -0.31 -13.17
N PHE A 67 -10.31 0.25 -12.95
CA PHE A 67 -11.56 -0.45 -13.26
C PHE A 67 -11.58 -0.90 -14.72
N SER A 68 -11.49 -2.21 -14.94
CA SER A 68 -11.29 -2.83 -16.26
C SER A 68 -12.52 -3.57 -16.78
N LEU A 69 -13.63 -3.55 -16.03
CA LEU A 69 -14.87 -4.20 -16.46
C LEU A 69 -15.58 -3.38 -17.53
N TYR A 70 -16.48 -4.04 -18.26
CA TYR A 70 -17.25 -3.42 -19.32
C TYR A 70 -18.28 -2.44 -18.74
N GLN A 71 -18.01 -1.14 -18.89
CA GLN A 71 -18.80 -0.07 -18.28
C GLN A 71 -20.21 0.04 -18.85
N ASP A 72 -20.41 -0.36 -20.11
CA ASP A 72 -21.70 -0.35 -20.80
C ASP A 72 -22.57 -1.57 -20.50
N LEU A 73 -21.97 -2.63 -19.99
CA LEU A 73 -22.69 -3.79 -19.49
C LEU A 73 -23.21 -3.56 -18.08
N THR A 74 -24.32 -4.22 -17.76
CA THR A 74 -24.88 -4.25 -16.41
C THR A 74 -24.00 -5.08 -15.46
N VAL A 75 -24.28 -5.01 -14.17
CA VAL A 75 -23.62 -5.86 -13.14
C VAL A 75 -23.79 -7.33 -13.50
N GLU A 76 -25.02 -7.76 -13.83
CA GLU A 76 -25.34 -9.16 -14.17
C GLU A 76 -24.66 -9.62 -15.47
N GLU A 77 -24.62 -8.76 -16.50
CA GLU A 77 -23.95 -9.06 -17.77
C GLU A 77 -22.44 -9.17 -17.61
N ASN A 78 -21.80 -8.32 -16.79
CA ASN A 78 -20.36 -8.48 -16.49
C ASN A 78 -20.08 -9.83 -15.80
N LEU A 79 -20.83 -10.18 -14.76
CA LEU A 79 -20.66 -11.47 -14.07
C LEU A 79 -20.85 -12.67 -15.01
N ASN A 80 -21.92 -12.66 -15.82
CA ASN A 80 -22.18 -13.73 -16.79
C ASN A 80 -21.10 -13.82 -17.86
N PHE A 81 -20.57 -12.67 -18.31
CA PHE A 81 -19.47 -12.63 -19.27
C PHE A 81 -18.25 -13.37 -18.72
N PHE A 82 -17.79 -13.00 -17.51
CA PHE A 82 -16.62 -13.65 -16.91
C PHE A 82 -16.89 -15.12 -16.58
N ALA A 83 -18.07 -15.47 -16.08
CA ALA A 83 -18.45 -16.86 -15.87
C ALA A 83 -18.35 -17.67 -17.17
N THR A 84 -18.86 -17.13 -18.29
CA THR A 84 -18.78 -17.79 -19.60
C THR A 84 -17.34 -17.94 -20.08
N VAL A 85 -16.48 -16.91 -19.92
CA VAL A 85 -15.05 -16.99 -20.29
C VAL A 85 -14.34 -18.13 -19.58
N PHE A 86 -14.69 -18.36 -18.31
CA PHE A 86 -14.13 -19.44 -17.50
C PHE A 86 -14.97 -20.75 -17.53
N ASN A 87 -15.85 -20.89 -18.50
CA ASN A 87 -16.66 -22.10 -18.71
C ASN A 87 -17.42 -22.56 -17.44
N THR A 88 -18.00 -21.59 -16.72
CA THR A 88 -18.82 -21.81 -15.52
C THR A 88 -20.06 -20.91 -15.56
N THR A 89 -20.88 -20.96 -14.52
CA THR A 89 -22.06 -20.09 -14.37
C THR A 89 -22.04 -19.35 -13.03
N VAL A 90 -22.71 -18.21 -12.98
CA VAL A 90 -22.88 -17.47 -11.72
C VAL A 90 -23.56 -18.33 -10.66
N ARG A 91 -24.49 -19.19 -11.06
CA ARG A 91 -25.24 -20.09 -10.16
C ARG A 91 -24.34 -21.13 -9.50
N GLU A 92 -23.42 -21.74 -10.25
CA GLU A 92 -22.49 -22.76 -9.74
C GLU A 92 -21.56 -22.23 -8.67
N ASN A 93 -21.12 -20.99 -8.80
CA ASN A 93 -20.15 -20.37 -7.91
C ASN A 93 -20.74 -19.24 -7.05
N TYR A 94 -22.07 -19.15 -6.96
CA TYR A 94 -22.77 -18.11 -6.21
C TYR A 94 -22.33 -18.06 -4.74
N ASP A 95 -22.15 -19.22 -4.10
CA ASP A 95 -21.78 -19.31 -2.68
C ASP A 95 -20.47 -18.60 -2.39
N LEU A 96 -19.49 -18.66 -3.30
CA LEU A 96 -18.20 -17.99 -3.14
C LEU A 96 -18.32 -16.47 -3.16
N ILE A 97 -19.17 -15.94 -4.04
CA ILE A 97 -19.32 -14.48 -4.23
C ILE A 97 -20.49 -13.89 -3.45
N ARG A 98 -21.33 -14.72 -2.83
CA ARG A 98 -22.61 -14.31 -2.21
C ARG A 98 -22.47 -13.12 -1.27
N ASP A 99 -21.51 -13.17 -0.34
CA ASP A 99 -21.35 -12.13 0.70
C ASP A 99 -20.92 -10.78 0.11
N ILE A 100 -20.32 -10.80 -1.08
CA ILE A 100 -19.92 -9.62 -1.83
C ILE A 100 -21.06 -9.18 -2.74
N TYR A 101 -21.61 -10.14 -3.49
CA TYR A 101 -22.59 -9.86 -4.55
C TYR A 101 -23.93 -9.40 -4.00
N VAL A 102 -24.40 -9.94 -2.87
CA VAL A 102 -25.68 -9.54 -2.25
C VAL A 102 -25.79 -8.02 -2.04
N GLN A 103 -24.69 -7.35 -1.80
CA GLN A 103 -24.66 -5.91 -1.59
C GLN A 103 -24.85 -5.11 -2.89
N ILE A 104 -24.57 -5.70 -4.05
CA ILE A 104 -24.72 -5.06 -5.37
C ILE A 104 -25.85 -5.70 -6.19
N GLU A 105 -26.38 -6.83 -5.77
CA GLU A 105 -27.45 -7.56 -6.44
C GLU A 105 -28.73 -6.71 -6.67
N PRO A 106 -29.18 -5.84 -5.74
CA PRO A 106 -30.31 -4.94 -6.00
C PRO A 106 -30.10 -4.04 -7.22
N PHE A 107 -28.85 -3.86 -7.63
CA PHE A 107 -28.46 -3.03 -8.77
C PHE A 107 -28.04 -3.85 -10.00
N LYS A 108 -28.34 -5.13 -10.05
CA LYS A 108 -27.86 -6.06 -11.09
C LYS A 108 -28.16 -5.61 -12.52
N LYS A 109 -29.24 -4.86 -12.75
CA LYS A 109 -29.61 -4.29 -14.05
C LYS A 109 -28.98 -2.91 -14.33
N ARG A 110 -28.20 -2.35 -13.38
CA ARG A 110 -27.53 -1.07 -13.56
C ARG A 110 -26.21 -1.27 -14.32
N LYS A 111 -25.93 -0.38 -15.28
CA LYS A 111 -24.65 -0.36 -16.00
C LYS A 111 -23.49 -0.15 -15.03
N ALA A 112 -22.39 -0.90 -15.21
CA ALA A 112 -21.23 -0.85 -14.33
C ALA A 112 -20.58 0.53 -14.29
N GLY A 113 -20.61 1.29 -15.38
CA GLY A 113 -20.15 2.68 -15.42
C GLY A 113 -20.86 3.63 -14.47
N LYS A 114 -22.13 3.32 -14.09
CA LYS A 114 -22.99 4.15 -13.21
C LYS A 114 -22.94 3.71 -11.73
N LEU A 115 -22.07 2.77 -11.36
CA LEU A 115 -21.87 2.33 -9.99
C LEU A 115 -20.97 3.33 -9.23
N SER A 116 -21.12 3.38 -7.89
CA SER A 116 -20.15 4.06 -7.02
C SER A 116 -18.79 3.34 -7.02
N GLY A 117 -17.73 3.99 -6.52
CA GLY A 117 -16.40 3.39 -6.43
C GLY A 117 -16.42 2.06 -5.68
N GLY A 118 -16.97 2.01 -4.47
CA GLY A 118 -17.07 0.78 -3.68
C GLY A 118 -17.92 -0.32 -4.35
N MET A 119 -19.00 0.03 -5.05
CA MET A 119 -19.77 -0.95 -5.81
C MET A 119 -19.01 -1.49 -7.03
N LYS A 120 -18.21 -0.66 -7.69
CA LYS A 120 -17.31 -1.10 -8.78
C LYS A 120 -16.27 -2.10 -8.27
N GLN A 121 -15.70 -1.85 -7.10
CA GLN A 121 -14.74 -2.77 -6.48
C GLN A 121 -15.39 -4.10 -6.11
N LYS A 122 -16.59 -4.08 -5.52
CA LYS A 122 -17.35 -5.30 -5.21
C LYS A 122 -17.67 -6.12 -6.48
N LEU A 123 -18.06 -5.45 -7.56
CA LEU A 123 -18.29 -6.12 -8.85
C LEU A 123 -17.00 -6.70 -9.42
N ALA A 124 -15.89 -5.94 -9.41
CA ALA A 124 -14.60 -6.41 -9.92
C ALA A 124 -14.09 -7.61 -9.13
N LEU A 125 -14.20 -7.58 -7.80
CA LEU A 125 -13.85 -8.70 -6.94
C LEU A 125 -14.72 -9.93 -7.22
N SER A 126 -16.05 -9.76 -7.37
CA SER A 126 -16.95 -10.86 -7.71
C SER A 126 -16.61 -11.50 -9.06
N CYS A 127 -16.27 -10.68 -10.07
CA CYS A 127 -15.85 -11.19 -11.39
C CYS A 127 -14.50 -11.92 -11.31
N ALA A 128 -13.54 -11.44 -10.49
CA ALA A 128 -12.25 -12.11 -10.32
C ALA A 128 -12.35 -13.43 -9.56
N LEU A 129 -13.41 -13.63 -8.78
CA LEU A 129 -13.67 -14.83 -7.99
C LEU A 129 -14.55 -15.86 -8.68
N ILE A 130 -15.26 -15.48 -9.77
CA ILE A 130 -16.35 -16.29 -10.32
C ILE A 130 -15.94 -17.70 -10.77
N HIS A 131 -14.68 -17.93 -11.05
CA HIS A 131 -14.14 -19.23 -11.50
C HIS A 131 -13.42 -20.01 -10.39
N ARG A 132 -13.55 -19.61 -9.11
CA ARG A 132 -12.89 -20.23 -7.94
C ARG A 132 -11.37 -20.30 -8.07
N PRO A 133 -10.67 -19.17 -8.17
CA PRO A 133 -9.22 -19.17 -8.30
C PRO A 133 -8.53 -19.70 -7.04
N ASP A 134 -7.37 -20.35 -7.22
CA ASP A 134 -6.48 -20.74 -6.12
C ASP A 134 -5.80 -19.53 -5.48
N VAL A 135 -5.47 -18.54 -6.32
CA VAL A 135 -4.81 -17.29 -5.89
C VAL A 135 -5.50 -16.07 -6.48
N LEU A 136 -5.76 -15.09 -5.63
CA LEU A 136 -6.36 -13.82 -5.99
C LEU A 136 -5.31 -12.70 -5.93
N PHE A 137 -5.07 -12.03 -7.04
CA PHE A 137 -4.22 -10.84 -7.14
C PHE A 137 -5.08 -9.59 -7.22
N LEU A 138 -4.87 -8.66 -6.30
CA LEU A 138 -5.62 -7.41 -6.17
C LEU A 138 -4.64 -6.23 -6.24
N ASP A 139 -4.65 -5.53 -7.36
CA ASP A 139 -3.74 -4.42 -7.60
C ASP A 139 -4.41 -3.11 -7.19
N GLU A 140 -3.99 -2.55 -6.05
CA GLU A 140 -4.51 -1.31 -5.47
C GLU A 140 -6.05 -1.26 -5.36
N PRO A 141 -6.69 -2.30 -4.78
CA PRO A 141 -8.13 -2.47 -4.84
C PRO A 141 -8.92 -1.39 -4.10
N THR A 142 -8.29 -0.65 -3.20
CA THR A 142 -8.91 0.37 -2.35
C THR A 142 -8.61 1.81 -2.79
N THR A 143 -7.84 1.99 -3.86
CA THR A 143 -7.51 3.32 -4.38
C THR A 143 -8.76 4.02 -4.91
N GLY A 144 -9.00 5.25 -4.43
CA GLY A 144 -10.18 6.04 -4.80
C GLY A 144 -11.50 5.57 -4.17
N VAL A 145 -11.43 4.73 -3.14
CA VAL A 145 -12.58 4.25 -2.37
C VAL A 145 -12.65 5.03 -1.05
N ASP A 146 -13.87 5.35 -0.60
CA ASP A 146 -14.09 6.02 0.66
C ASP A 146 -13.66 5.15 1.87
N PRO A 147 -13.33 5.77 3.04
CA PRO A 147 -12.79 5.03 4.18
C PRO A 147 -13.69 3.90 4.71
N VAL A 148 -15.01 4.06 4.67
CA VAL A 148 -15.95 3.04 5.15
C VAL A 148 -15.94 1.84 4.21
N SER A 149 -16.06 2.09 2.91
CA SER A 149 -15.99 1.03 1.89
C SER A 149 -14.62 0.33 1.87
N ARG A 150 -13.52 1.03 2.23
CA ARG A 150 -12.19 0.41 2.39
C ARG A 150 -12.20 -0.64 3.50
N VAL A 151 -12.72 -0.29 4.68
CA VAL A 151 -12.81 -1.24 5.81
C VAL A 151 -13.63 -2.46 5.42
N GLU A 152 -14.83 -2.25 4.84
CA GLU A 152 -15.69 -3.34 4.36
C GLU A 152 -14.97 -4.25 3.35
N PHE A 153 -14.17 -3.67 2.45
CA PHE A 153 -13.41 -4.42 1.45
C PHE A 153 -12.37 -5.35 2.12
N TRP A 154 -11.61 -4.83 3.08
CA TRP A 154 -10.65 -5.64 3.84
C TRP A 154 -11.33 -6.75 4.65
N ASP A 155 -12.48 -6.47 5.25
CA ASP A 155 -13.27 -7.49 5.97
C ASP A 155 -13.78 -8.60 5.03
N MET A 156 -14.06 -8.27 3.76
CA MET A 156 -14.35 -9.27 2.73
C MET A 156 -13.13 -10.13 2.41
N LEU A 157 -11.94 -9.53 2.27
CA LEU A 157 -10.70 -10.29 2.03
C LEU A 157 -10.39 -11.25 3.18
N ASP A 158 -10.57 -10.83 4.44
CA ASP A 158 -10.40 -11.69 5.61
C ASP A 158 -11.36 -12.89 5.59
N ARG A 159 -12.59 -12.72 5.09
CA ARG A 159 -13.54 -13.84 4.90
C ARG A 159 -13.11 -14.79 3.81
N LEU A 160 -12.68 -14.27 2.65
CA LEU A 160 -12.17 -15.09 1.54
C LEU A 160 -10.93 -15.90 1.95
N LYS A 161 -10.02 -15.29 2.70
CA LYS A 161 -8.85 -15.97 3.27
C LYS A 161 -9.28 -17.14 4.16
N ARG A 162 -10.27 -16.96 5.05
CA ARG A 162 -10.81 -18.02 5.92
C ARG A 162 -11.46 -19.17 5.14
N GLN A 163 -11.86 -18.94 3.88
CA GLN A 163 -12.35 -19.95 2.95
C GLN A 163 -11.21 -20.68 2.21
N GLY A 164 -9.95 -20.37 2.53
CA GLY A 164 -8.77 -21.02 1.95
C GLY A 164 -8.18 -20.33 0.72
N ILE A 165 -8.72 -19.19 0.29
CA ILE A 165 -8.20 -18.45 -0.87
C ILE A 165 -6.89 -17.77 -0.48
N THR A 166 -5.86 -17.97 -1.28
CA THR A 166 -4.59 -17.27 -1.18
C THR A 166 -4.71 -15.87 -1.80
N ILE A 167 -4.39 -14.80 -1.06
CA ILE A 167 -4.63 -13.43 -1.51
C ILE A 167 -3.32 -12.64 -1.56
N ARG A 168 -3.11 -11.94 -2.65
CA ARG A 168 -2.00 -11.02 -2.89
C ARG A 168 -2.57 -9.63 -3.15
N VAL A 169 -2.27 -8.68 -2.28
CA VAL A 169 -2.76 -7.29 -2.40
C VAL A 169 -1.59 -6.36 -2.60
N SER A 170 -1.66 -5.47 -3.59
CA SER A 170 -0.78 -4.31 -3.64
C SER A 170 -1.52 -3.08 -3.13
N THR A 171 -0.82 -2.22 -2.37
CA THR A 171 -1.40 -0.95 -1.90
C THR A 171 -0.31 0.09 -1.63
N PRO A 172 -0.58 1.38 -1.92
CA PRO A 172 0.29 2.47 -1.48
C PRO A 172 0.02 2.88 -0.02
N TYR A 173 -1.06 2.40 0.59
CA TYR A 173 -1.49 2.79 1.92
C TYR A 173 -0.82 1.93 3.00
N MET A 174 0.06 2.54 3.79
CA MET A 174 0.84 1.85 4.83
C MET A 174 -0.01 1.37 6.02
N ASP A 175 -1.14 2.03 6.29
CA ASP A 175 -2.11 1.65 7.32
C ASP A 175 -2.79 0.30 7.01
N GLU A 176 -2.94 -0.04 5.73
CA GLU A 176 -3.50 -1.31 5.29
C GLU A 176 -2.57 -2.51 5.53
N ALA A 177 -1.28 -2.27 5.70
CA ALA A 177 -0.28 -3.31 5.97
C ALA A 177 -0.63 -4.20 7.16
N SER A 178 -1.25 -3.63 8.20
CA SER A 178 -1.66 -4.35 9.40
C SER A 178 -2.78 -5.38 9.19
N ARG A 179 -3.44 -5.35 8.02
CA ARG A 179 -4.47 -6.32 7.62
C ARG A 179 -3.88 -7.58 6.98
N CYS A 180 -2.60 -7.56 6.63
CA CYS A 180 -1.90 -8.66 5.99
C CYS A 180 -1.18 -9.56 7.02
N ASP A 181 -1.02 -10.84 6.70
CA ASP A 181 -0.22 -11.77 7.53
C ASP A 181 1.26 -11.42 7.43
N ARG A 182 1.73 -11.23 6.20
CA ARG A 182 3.08 -10.75 5.89
C ARG A 182 3.02 -9.70 4.81
N ILE A 183 4.02 -8.85 4.80
CA ILE A 183 4.14 -7.78 3.82
C ILE A 183 5.56 -7.72 3.26
N ALA A 184 5.66 -7.25 2.02
CA ALA A 184 6.91 -6.81 1.43
C ALA A 184 6.84 -5.28 1.25
N LEU A 185 7.78 -4.56 1.85
CA LEU A 185 7.96 -3.13 1.61
C LEU A 185 8.77 -2.93 0.34
N MET A 186 8.18 -2.20 -0.62
CA MET A 186 8.77 -2.00 -1.94
C MET A 186 9.04 -0.52 -2.24
N ARG A 187 10.20 -0.23 -2.85
CA ARG A 187 10.56 1.09 -3.36
C ARG A 187 11.51 1.00 -4.54
N GLY A 188 11.30 1.86 -5.54
CA GLY A 188 12.20 1.99 -6.69
C GLY A 188 12.47 0.68 -7.43
N GLY A 189 11.51 -0.24 -7.45
CA GLY A 189 11.66 -1.56 -8.07
C GLY A 189 12.43 -2.58 -7.24
N ARG A 190 12.68 -2.32 -5.96
CA ARG A 190 13.38 -3.22 -5.02
C ARG A 190 12.50 -3.57 -3.83
N CYS A 191 12.75 -4.72 -3.24
CA CYS A 191 12.19 -5.11 -1.96
C CYS A 191 13.10 -4.63 -0.82
N LEU A 192 12.56 -3.81 0.09
CA LEU A 192 13.32 -3.29 1.24
C LEU A 192 13.34 -4.28 2.40
N SER A 193 12.19 -4.88 2.70
CA SER A 193 12.01 -5.84 3.80
C SER A 193 10.81 -6.73 3.54
N VAL A 194 10.82 -7.95 4.08
CA VAL A 194 9.69 -8.90 4.04
C VAL A 194 9.55 -9.53 5.41
N ASP A 195 8.42 -9.28 6.07
CA ASP A 195 8.11 -9.90 7.37
C ASP A 195 6.60 -9.72 7.69
N THR A 196 6.18 -10.19 8.86
CA THR A 196 4.91 -9.79 9.45
C THR A 196 4.91 -8.29 9.75
N PRO A 197 3.77 -7.61 9.78
CA PRO A 197 3.70 -6.20 10.17
C PRO A 197 4.36 -5.91 11.53
N GLU A 198 4.22 -6.84 12.49
CA GLU A 198 4.86 -6.71 13.80
C GLU A 198 6.37 -6.93 13.72
N GLY A 199 6.83 -7.91 12.93
CA GLY A 199 8.25 -8.13 12.67
C GLY A 199 8.92 -6.88 12.12
N ILE A 200 8.29 -6.23 11.12
CA ILE A 200 8.80 -4.97 10.56
C ILE A 200 8.83 -3.86 11.62
N ARG A 201 7.76 -3.70 12.43
CA ARG A 201 7.77 -2.71 13.52
C ARG A 201 8.87 -2.93 14.53
N SER A 202 9.19 -4.19 14.81
CA SER A 202 10.26 -4.55 15.76
C SER A 202 11.67 -4.20 15.29
N THR A 203 11.86 -3.99 13.97
CA THR A 203 13.15 -3.54 13.41
C THR A 203 13.43 -2.05 13.64
N PHE A 204 12.45 -1.29 14.12
CA PHE A 204 12.62 0.13 14.42
C PHE A 204 13.34 0.32 15.75
N ASP A 205 14.61 0.65 15.68
CA ASP A 205 15.53 0.65 16.84
C ASP A 205 15.55 1.94 17.64
N ASN A 206 14.95 3.00 17.13
CA ASN A 206 14.95 4.31 17.75
C ASN A 206 13.71 4.54 18.65
N TYR A 207 13.77 5.56 19.50
CA TYR A 207 12.56 6.09 20.12
C TYR A 207 11.87 7.08 19.18
N LEU A 208 10.54 7.00 19.15
CA LEU A 208 9.71 7.84 18.30
C LEU A 208 8.81 8.73 19.16
N TYR A 209 8.80 10.01 18.85
CA TYR A 209 7.97 11.00 19.52
C TYR A 209 7.07 11.73 18.52
N ALA A 210 5.78 11.79 18.82
CA ALA A 210 4.84 12.68 18.14
C ALA A 210 4.99 14.08 18.76
N VAL A 211 5.45 15.03 17.96
CA VAL A 211 5.69 16.41 18.42
C VAL A 211 4.73 17.36 17.72
N ARG A 212 4.12 18.26 18.51
CA ARG A 212 3.16 19.26 18.04
C ARG A 212 3.54 20.64 18.54
N SER A 213 3.17 21.67 17.78
CA SER A 213 3.22 23.06 18.22
C SER A 213 2.20 23.91 17.47
N ALA A 214 2.05 25.18 17.87
CA ALA A 214 1.17 26.11 17.16
C ALA A 214 1.60 26.38 15.71
N SER A 215 2.88 26.21 15.37
CA SER A 215 3.43 26.41 14.02
C SER A 215 4.11 25.14 13.54
N MET A 216 3.36 24.27 12.88
CA MET A 216 3.82 22.94 12.46
C MET A 216 4.95 23.00 11.42
N TYR A 217 4.87 23.90 10.43
CA TYR A 217 5.92 24.02 9.42
C TYR A 217 7.26 24.42 10.03
N LYS A 218 7.25 25.44 10.91
CA LYS A 218 8.45 25.87 11.63
C LYS A 218 8.99 24.76 12.52
N LEU A 219 8.09 24.03 13.21
CA LEU A 219 8.44 22.90 14.06
C LEU A 219 9.22 21.82 13.29
N LEU A 220 8.79 21.46 12.08
CA LEU A 220 9.49 20.47 11.25
C LEU A 220 10.93 20.90 10.96
N LEU A 221 11.13 22.18 10.58
CA LEU A 221 12.45 22.70 10.28
C LEU A 221 13.33 22.72 11.53
N ASP A 222 12.81 23.17 12.66
CA ASP A 222 13.58 23.28 13.90
C ASP A 222 13.91 21.89 14.48
N LEU A 223 12.99 20.91 14.44
CA LEU A 223 13.25 19.53 14.86
C LEU A 223 14.37 18.87 14.04
N ARG A 224 14.45 19.14 12.74
CA ARG A 224 15.54 18.64 11.88
C ARG A 224 16.91 19.22 12.22
N THR A 225 16.96 20.36 12.91
CA THR A 225 18.21 20.96 13.38
C THR A 225 18.59 20.53 14.80
N TYR A 226 17.78 19.70 15.44
CA TYR A 226 18.08 19.21 16.78
C TYR A 226 19.33 18.31 16.76
N PRO A 227 20.33 18.51 17.66
CA PRO A 227 21.64 17.88 17.55
C PRO A 227 21.63 16.34 17.49
N ASP A 228 20.69 15.72 18.19
CA ASP A 228 20.59 14.27 18.28
C ASP A 228 19.45 13.69 17.40
N ALA A 229 18.92 14.49 16.46
CA ALA A 229 17.86 14.04 15.55
C ALA A 229 18.37 12.95 14.60
N ASP A 230 17.67 11.83 14.55
CA ASP A 230 17.88 10.82 13.52
C ASP A 230 17.00 11.14 12.29
N SER A 231 15.72 11.34 12.50
CA SER A 231 14.80 11.75 11.43
C SER A 231 13.60 12.54 11.96
N CYS A 232 12.97 13.31 11.08
CA CYS A 232 11.71 13.99 11.38
C CYS A 232 10.83 14.09 10.14
N PHE A 233 9.62 13.54 10.22
CA PHE A 233 8.64 13.50 9.14
C PHE A 233 7.27 14.00 9.61
N SER A 234 6.48 14.55 8.68
CA SER A 234 5.11 15.00 8.96
C SER A 234 4.13 13.85 8.92
N PHE A 235 3.33 13.71 9.98
CA PHE A 235 2.26 12.71 10.10
C PHE A 235 0.97 13.39 10.58
N GLY A 236 0.07 13.64 9.66
CA GLY A 236 -1.22 14.25 10.00
C GLY A 236 -1.09 15.55 10.81
N ASP A 237 -1.52 15.50 12.08
CA ASP A 237 -1.52 16.62 13.02
C ASP A 237 -0.24 16.74 13.89
N ALA A 238 0.73 15.84 13.69
CA ALA A 238 1.99 15.79 14.44
C ALA A 238 3.18 15.60 13.49
N HIS A 239 4.38 15.86 14.00
CA HIS A 239 5.61 15.38 13.39
C HIS A 239 6.14 14.19 14.17
N HIS A 240 6.47 13.12 13.48
CA HIS A 240 7.17 11.99 14.05
C HIS A 240 8.66 12.27 14.06
N PHE A 241 9.19 12.42 15.27
CA PHE A 241 10.58 12.72 15.54
C PHE A 241 11.28 11.49 16.10
N SER A 242 12.28 11.01 15.39
CA SER A 242 13.08 9.83 15.76
C SER A 242 14.40 10.23 16.37
N ILE A 243 14.78 9.53 17.43
CA ILE A 243 16.03 9.74 18.15
C ILE A 243 16.60 8.42 18.63
N SER A 244 17.94 8.28 18.62
CA SER A 244 18.62 7.08 19.09
C SER A 244 18.27 6.76 20.54
N ARG A 245 17.99 5.48 20.81
CA ARG A 245 17.74 4.97 22.18
C ARG A 245 18.89 5.33 23.11
N GLY A 246 20.13 5.18 22.67
CA GLY A 246 21.31 5.46 23.49
C GLY A 246 21.41 6.92 23.98
N VAL A 247 20.76 7.88 23.32
CA VAL A 247 20.66 9.26 23.80
C VAL A 247 19.68 9.35 24.96
N VAL A 248 18.48 8.84 24.75
CA VAL A 248 17.39 8.92 25.76
C VAL A 248 17.68 8.06 26.99
N ASP A 249 18.25 6.86 26.80
CA ASP A 249 18.54 5.94 27.89
C ASP A 249 19.64 6.46 28.83
N ARG A 250 20.59 7.27 28.33
CA ARG A 250 21.66 7.89 29.14
C ARG A 250 21.13 8.98 30.08
N GLU A 251 20.19 9.80 29.64
CA GLU A 251 19.68 10.92 30.42
C GLU A 251 18.30 10.66 31.08
N GLY A 252 17.61 9.62 30.64
CA GLY A 252 16.23 9.30 31.02
C GLY A 252 15.18 10.06 30.22
N GLU A 253 14.06 9.38 29.95
CA GLU A 253 12.99 9.92 29.08
C GLU A 253 12.46 11.30 29.54
N THR A 254 12.28 11.49 30.83
CA THR A 254 11.78 12.78 31.37
C THR A 254 12.78 13.92 31.12
N ALA A 255 14.07 13.68 31.34
CA ALA A 255 15.11 14.67 31.11
C ALA A 255 15.21 15.03 29.62
N PHE A 256 15.18 14.02 28.77
CA PHE A 256 15.15 14.22 27.32
C PHE A 256 13.95 15.07 26.88
N ARG A 257 12.73 14.73 27.33
CA ARG A 257 11.52 15.48 26.97
C ARG A 257 11.59 16.94 27.42
N ASN A 258 12.11 17.19 28.62
CA ASN A 258 12.31 18.55 29.14
C ASN A 258 13.34 19.32 28.32
N ARG A 259 14.45 18.67 27.93
CA ARG A 259 15.49 19.28 27.08
C ARG A 259 14.94 19.62 25.67
N LEU A 260 14.19 18.71 25.08
CA LEU A 260 13.55 18.95 23.78
C LEU A 260 12.51 20.08 23.89
N HIS A 261 11.73 20.12 24.96
CA HIS A 261 10.75 21.18 25.20
C HIS A 261 11.44 22.54 25.32
N ALA A 262 12.49 22.64 26.15
CA ALA A 262 13.27 23.88 26.32
C ALA A 262 13.92 24.35 24.99
N PHE A 263 14.42 23.42 24.18
CA PHE A 263 14.94 23.74 22.84
C PHE A 263 13.85 24.38 21.96
N LEU A 264 12.66 23.81 21.95
CA LEU A 264 11.53 24.31 21.14
C LEU A 264 11.03 25.67 21.66
N GLU A 265 10.97 25.86 22.99
CA GLU A 265 10.64 27.17 23.59
C GLU A 265 11.66 28.24 23.20
N ALA A 266 12.97 27.92 23.28
CA ALA A 266 14.03 28.84 22.86
C ALA A 266 13.94 29.22 21.37
N LYS A 267 13.38 28.36 20.54
CA LYS A 267 13.04 28.64 19.14
C LYS A 267 11.72 29.40 18.96
N GLY A 268 11.00 29.69 20.06
CA GLY A 268 9.76 30.48 20.06
C GLY A 268 8.53 29.66 19.72
N HIS A 269 8.54 28.34 19.91
CA HIS A 269 7.35 27.51 19.79
C HIS A 269 6.44 27.65 21.01
N THR A 270 5.13 27.55 20.78
CA THR A 270 4.08 27.58 21.80
C THR A 270 3.15 26.38 21.62
N LYS A 271 2.40 26.03 22.68
CA LYS A 271 1.52 24.85 22.69
C LYS A 271 2.26 23.56 22.32
N ILE A 272 3.44 23.39 22.89
CA ILE A 272 4.30 22.25 22.61
C ILE A 272 3.71 20.99 23.23
N GLY A 273 3.47 19.97 22.42
CA GLY A 273 3.13 18.62 22.85
C GLY A 273 4.22 17.64 22.42
N ILE A 274 4.72 16.83 23.33
CA ILE A 274 5.71 15.79 23.07
C ILE A 274 5.21 14.50 23.69
N GLU A 275 4.90 13.52 22.85
CA GLU A 275 4.35 12.24 23.29
C GLU A 275 5.15 11.09 22.65
N ARG A 276 5.54 10.10 23.45
CA ARG A 276 6.18 8.90 22.95
C ARG A 276 5.14 8.02 22.27
N VAL A 277 5.41 7.61 21.04
CA VAL A 277 4.52 6.76 20.24
C VAL A 277 5.23 5.49 19.77
N LYS A 278 4.42 4.47 19.47
CA LYS A 278 4.93 3.25 18.82
C LYS A 278 5.08 3.50 17.33
N PRO A 279 6.14 2.97 16.70
CA PRO A 279 6.32 3.12 15.26
C PRO A 279 5.22 2.40 14.47
N GLY A 280 4.69 3.08 13.46
CA GLY A 280 3.86 2.50 12.41
C GLY A 280 4.70 1.88 11.29
N ILE A 281 4.06 1.23 10.34
CA ILE A 281 4.75 0.69 9.14
C ILE A 281 5.37 1.82 8.33
N GLU A 282 4.73 2.99 8.29
CA GLU A 282 5.23 4.16 7.57
C GLU A 282 6.54 4.69 8.17
N ASP A 283 6.65 4.73 9.51
CA ASP A 283 7.89 5.11 10.20
C ASP A 283 9.03 4.14 9.87
N CYS A 284 8.73 2.84 9.89
CA CYS A 284 9.70 1.79 9.53
C CYS A 284 10.12 1.89 8.06
N PHE A 285 9.17 2.16 7.16
CA PHE A 285 9.45 2.35 5.75
C PHE A 285 10.40 3.53 5.52
N MET A 286 10.14 4.68 6.15
CA MET A 286 10.99 5.87 6.05
C MET A 286 12.39 5.62 6.64
N ALA A 287 12.49 4.89 7.74
CA ALA A 287 13.77 4.52 8.34
C ALA A 287 14.60 3.60 7.40
N LEU A 288 13.96 2.56 6.83
CA LEU A 288 14.61 1.65 5.89
C LEU A 288 15.08 2.34 4.61
N GLU A 289 14.34 3.35 4.17
CA GLU A 289 14.68 4.18 3.02
C GLU A 289 15.97 4.96 3.27
N ASN A 290 16.05 5.66 4.41
CA ASN A 290 17.21 6.47 4.78
C ASN A 290 18.48 5.62 4.96
N MET A 291 18.36 4.36 5.39
CA MET A 291 19.51 3.46 5.56
C MET A 291 20.14 3.00 4.23
N LYS A 292 19.35 2.90 3.15
CA LYS A 292 19.82 2.36 1.86
C LYS A 292 20.29 3.43 0.87
N ASP A 293 19.85 4.69 1.04
CA ASP A 293 20.22 5.82 0.20
C ASP A 293 20.65 7.04 1.04
N PRO A 294 21.84 7.04 1.66
CA PRO A 294 22.33 8.20 2.43
C PRO A 294 22.52 9.47 1.57
N VAL A 295 22.48 9.35 0.23
CA VAL A 295 22.67 10.47 -0.71
C VAL A 295 21.37 11.26 -0.94
N LEU A 296 20.19 10.70 -0.67
CA LEU A 296 18.90 11.41 -0.86
C LEU A 296 18.43 12.19 0.37
N SER A 297 19.09 12.02 1.52
CA SER A 297 18.77 12.78 2.75
C SER A 297 19.27 14.21 2.75
N SER A 298 20.01 14.65 1.71
CA SER A 298 20.53 16.01 1.54
C SER A 298 19.79 16.82 0.47
N ASP A 299 18.65 16.38 -0.02
CA ASP A 299 17.85 17.21 -0.92
C ASP A 299 17.05 18.23 -0.09
N ASP A 300 17.82 19.24 0.32
CA ASP A 300 17.35 20.55 0.75
C ASP A 300 16.29 21.04 -0.26
N GLY A 301 15.10 21.40 0.27
CA GLY A 301 13.93 21.82 -0.49
C GLY A 301 14.12 23.10 -1.34
N SER A 302 15.30 23.32 -1.92
CA SER A 302 15.67 24.48 -2.77
C SER A 302 15.78 24.16 -4.25
N ARG A 303 15.40 22.96 -4.73
CA ARG A 303 15.17 22.77 -6.16
C ARG A 303 13.82 23.35 -6.57
N ALA A 304 13.79 24.67 -6.70
CA ALA A 304 12.82 25.34 -7.56
C ALA A 304 12.80 24.58 -8.90
N LEU A 305 11.65 23.98 -9.24
CA LEU A 305 11.39 23.40 -10.55
C LEU A 305 11.85 24.39 -11.61
N LYS A 306 13.00 24.12 -12.25
CA LYS A 306 13.41 24.80 -13.47
C LYS A 306 12.43 24.36 -14.55
N VAL A 307 11.34 25.11 -14.68
CA VAL A 307 10.41 24.97 -15.82
C VAL A 307 11.24 25.27 -17.07
N PRO A 308 11.32 24.34 -18.03
CA PRO A 308 12.03 24.55 -19.29
C PRO A 308 11.55 25.85 -19.96
N SER A 309 12.47 26.56 -20.58
CA SER A 309 12.21 27.87 -21.23
C SER A 309 11.08 27.84 -22.25
N GLU A 310 10.84 26.69 -22.86
CA GLU A 310 9.77 26.46 -23.83
C GLU A 310 8.37 26.47 -23.23
N VAL A 311 8.21 26.01 -21.97
CA VAL A 311 6.91 26.03 -21.27
C VAL A 311 6.58 27.46 -20.78
N ARG A 312 7.59 28.28 -20.48
CA ARG A 312 7.38 29.69 -20.10
C ARG A 312 6.88 30.57 -21.27
N LYS A 313 7.18 30.17 -22.51
CA LYS A 313 6.70 30.89 -23.69
C LYS A 313 5.23 30.58 -23.99
N ALA A 314 4.81 29.34 -23.85
CA ALA A 314 3.43 28.90 -24.10
C ALA A 314 2.39 29.49 -23.12
N VAL A 315 2.79 29.83 -21.88
CA VAL A 315 1.89 30.42 -20.87
C VAL A 315 1.76 31.96 -21.00
N ARG A 316 2.59 32.62 -21.82
CA ARG A 316 2.48 34.06 -22.11
C ARG A 316 1.66 34.40 -23.36
N GLU A 317 1.28 33.38 -24.13
CA GLU A 317 0.50 33.54 -25.36
C GLU A 317 -0.96 32.98 -25.23
N LEU A 318 -1.38 32.67 -24.02
CA LEU A 318 -2.77 32.41 -23.58
C LEU A 318 -3.21 33.51 -22.60
#